data_96bec2663517b15283e9ae190a896396
#
_entry.id   96bec2663517b15283e9ae190a896396
#
_cell.length_a   1.000
_cell.length_b   1.000
_cell.length_c   1.000
_cell.angle_alpha   90.00
_cell.angle_beta   90.00
_cell.angle_gamma   90.00
#
_symmetry.space_group_name_H-M   'P 1'
#
loop_
_entity.id
_entity.type
_entity.pdbx_description
1 polymer ?
#
loop_
_entity_poly.entity_id
_entity_poly.type
_entity_poly.pdbx_seq_one_letter_code
_entity_poly.pdbx_strand_id
1 'polypeptide(L)' 'MERQPVTSSNIRSIGYDASTFTLEVEFHNGRVYQYSGVPESAYVGLVQAASHGSYFHQHIRDRYSYVEVA' A
#
# COMPACT_ATOMS: atom_id res chain seq x y z
N MET A 1 9.85 8.10 2.94
CA MET A 1 8.39 8.29 2.71
C MET A 1 7.66 8.12 4.03
N GLU A 2 6.79 9.05 4.34
CA GLU A 2 6.00 8.98 5.57
C GLU A 2 4.80 8.04 5.36
N ARG A 3 4.56 7.15 6.33
CA ARG A 3 3.43 6.24 6.29
C ARG A 3 2.47 6.54 7.42
N GLN A 4 1.17 6.33 7.16
CA GLN A 4 0.12 6.48 8.16
C GLN A 4 -0.28 5.09 8.66
N PRO A 5 -0.37 4.89 9.97
CA PRO A 5 -0.84 3.61 10.49
C PRO A 5 -2.31 3.38 10.18
N VAL A 6 -2.65 2.12 9.93
CA VAL A 6 -4.04 1.72 9.69
C VAL A 6 -4.38 0.53 10.59
N THR A 7 -5.67 0.30 10.79
CA THR A 7 -6.15 -0.86 11.53
C THR A 7 -6.49 -1.97 10.53
N SER A 8 -5.68 -3.02 10.51
CA SER A 8 -5.85 -4.14 9.59
C SER A 8 -5.15 -5.36 10.17
N SER A 9 -5.65 -6.55 9.84
CA SER A 9 -5.00 -7.79 10.29
C SER A 9 -3.67 -8.03 9.58
N ASN A 10 -3.47 -7.47 8.39
CA ASN A 10 -2.28 -7.72 7.59
C ASN A 10 -1.38 -6.49 7.42
N ILE A 11 -1.97 -5.31 7.26
CA ILE A 11 -1.25 -4.09 6.92
C ILE A 11 -1.10 -3.23 8.17
N ARG A 12 0.14 -2.78 8.43
CA ARG A 12 0.45 -1.92 9.57
C ARG A 12 0.36 -0.44 9.21
N SER A 13 0.91 -0.05 8.06
CA SER A 13 0.93 1.35 7.66
C SER A 13 1.02 1.48 6.14
N ILE A 14 0.58 2.64 5.63
CA ILE A 14 0.51 2.90 4.20
C ILE A 14 1.03 4.32 3.95
N GLY A 15 1.89 4.48 2.93
CA GLY A 15 2.38 5.76 2.47
C GLY A 15 2.25 5.88 0.96
N TYR A 16 2.22 7.11 0.47
CA TYR A 16 2.08 7.36 -0.96
C TYR A 16 2.82 8.62 -1.36
N ASP A 17 3.55 8.54 -2.47
CA ASP A 17 4.24 9.66 -3.08
C ASP A 17 3.59 9.95 -4.44
N ALA A 18 2.77 11.01 -4.49
CA ALA A 18 2.03 11.36 -5.70
C ALA A 18 2.96 11.82 -6.83
N SER A 19 4.14 12.35 -6.50
CA SER A 19 5.06 12.83 -7.51
C SER A 19 5.70 11.71 -8.31
N THR A 20 5.79 10.51 -7.72
CA THR A 20 6.41 9.35 -8.37
C THR A 20 5.42 8.20 -8.55
N PHE A 21 4.17 8.35 -8.14
CA PHE A 21 3.15 7.29 -8.16
C PHE A 21 3.61 6.04 -7.42
N THR A 22 4.30 6.22 -6.30
CA THR A 22 4.82 5.12 -5.50
C THR A 22 3.96 4.93 -4.26
N LEU A 23 3.45 3.70 -4.09
CA LEU A 23 2.71 3.28 -2.91
C LEU A 23 3.64 2.44 -2.04
N GLU A 24 3.75 2.76 -0.76
CA GLU A 24 4.56 1.98 0.19
C GLU A 24 3.64 1.35 1.22
N VAL A 25 3.78 0.05 1.42
CA VAL A 25 2.95 -0.71 2.35
C VAL A 25 3.84 -1.48 3.30
N GLU A 26 3.63 -1.26 4.61
CA GLU A 26 4.27 -2.05 5.66
C GLU A 26 3.28 -3.07 6.18
N PHE A 27 3.73 -4.31 6.28
CA PHE A 27 2.93 -5.42 6.82
C PHE A 27 3.32 -5.70 8.27
N HIS A 28 2.44 -6.40 9.01
CA HIS A 28 2.70 -6.70 10.42
C HIS A 28 3.90 -7.61 10.64
N ASN A 29 4.35 -8.33 9.60
CA ASN A 29 5.56 -9.15 9.71
C ASN A 29 6.84 -8.32 9.58
N GLY A 30 6.74 -7.00 9.47
CA GLY A 30 7.88 -6.08 9.39
C GLY A 30 8.38 -5.82 7.97
N ARG A 31 7.85 -6.50 6.97
CA ARG A 31 8.27 -6.28 5.59
C ARG A 31 7.60 -5.03 5.03
N VAL A 32 8.37 -4.31 4.19
CA VAL A 32 7.90 -3.09 3.54
C VAL A 32 8.13 -3.22 2.04
N TYR A 33 7.07 -2.99 1.27
CA TYR A 33 7.12 -3.05 -0.19
C TYR A 33 6.77 -1.70 -0.80
N GLN A 34 7.41 -1.37 -1.92
CA GLN A 34 7.07 -0.20 -2.72
C GLN A 34 6.53 -0.66 -4.07
N TYR A 35 5.33 -0.19 -4.41
CA TYR A 35 4.64 -0.49 -5.66
C TYR A 35 4.73 0.71 -6.58
N SER A 36 5.11 0.49 -7.85
CA SER A 36 5.35 1.54 -8.82
C SER A 36 4.18 1.74 -9.76
N GLY A 37 3.96 2.97 -10.20
CA GLY A 37 2.92 3.29 -11.16
C GLY A 37 1.51 3.21 -10.60
N VAL A 38 1.36 3.39 -9.30
CA VAL A 38 0.06 3.33 -8.63
C VAL A 38 -0.61 4.69 -8.70
N PRO A 39 -1.79 4.81 -9.37
CA PRO A 39 -2.48 6.09 -9.41
C PRO A 39 -3.03 6.46 -8.03
N GLU A 40 -3.21 7.75 -7.80
CA GLU A 40 -3.70 8.23 -6.51
C GLU A 40 -5.06 7.61 -6.15
N SER A 41 -5.91 7.39 -7.16
CA SER A 41 -7.23 6.77 -6.93
C SER A 41 -7.12 5.40 -6.28
N ALA A 42 -6.11 4.61 -6.63
CA ALA A 42 -5.88 3.30 -6.02
C ALA A 42 -5.40 3.44 -4.57
N TYR A 43 -4.55 4.43 -4.30
CA TYR A 43 -4.14 4.72 -2.92
C TYR A 43 -5.34 5.16 -2.07
N VAL A 44 -6.14 6.09 -2.58
CA VAL A 44 -7.33 6.57 -1.87
C VAL A 44 -8.29 5.41 -1.60
N GLY A 45 -8.52 4.57 -2.61
CA GLY A 45 -9.37 3.38 -2.45
C GLY A 45 -8.87 2.46 -1.36
N LEU A 46 -7.55 2.26 -1.30
CA LEU A 46 -6.94 1.39 -0.29
C LEU A 46 -7.15 1.95 1.13
N VAL A 47 -6.89 3.24 1.35
CA VAL A 47 -7.02 3.80 2.70
C VAL A 47 -8.46 3.95 3.14
N GLN A 48 -9.41 4.07 2.20
CA GLN A 48 -10.84 4.20 2.50
C GLN A 48 -11.58 2.86 2.53
N ALA A 49 -10.91 1.76 2.17
CA ALA A 49 -11.56 0.46 2.09
C ALA A 49 -12.00 -0.02 3.48
N ALA A 50 -13.14 -0.70 3.53
CA ALA A 50 -13.61 -1.34 4.76
C ALA A 50 -12.63 -2.41 5.22
N SER A 51 -11.98 -3.10 4.27
CA SER A 51 -10.90 -4.03 4.56
C SER A 51 -9.69 -3.65 3.71
N HIS A 52 -8.67 -3.10 4.35
CA HIS A 52 -7.44 -2.70 3.66
C HIS A 52 -6.76 -3.91 3.02
N GLY A 53 -6.72 -5.04 3.72
CA GLY A 53 -6.08 -6.25 3.21
C GLY A 53 -6.79 -6.81 1.99
N SER A 54 -8.12 -6.86 2.01
CA SER A 54 -8.89 -7.34 0.86
C SER A 54 -8.70 -6.44 -0.36
N TYR A 55 -8.77 -5.12 -0.15
CA TYR A 55 -8.59 -4.17 -1.24
C TYR A 55 -7.19 -4.31 -1.84
N PHE A 56 -6.17 -4.39 -0.99
CA PHE A 56 -4.79 -4.56 -1.43
C PHE A 56 -4.66 -5.83 -2.26
N HIS A 57 -5.19 -6.94 -1.77
CA HIS A 57 -5.08 -8.22 -2.46
C HIS A 57 -5.77 -8.21 -3.82
N GLN A 58 -6.94 -7.58 -3.93
CA GLN A 58 -7.74 -7.58 -5.14
C GLN A 58 -7.28 -6.55 -6.17
N HIS A 59 -6.75 -5.40 -5.72
CA HIS A 59 -6.54 -4.25 -6.61
C HIS A 59 -5.10 -3.78 -6.73
N ILE A 60 -4.19 -4.21 -5.85
CA ILE A 60 -2.81 -3.72 -5.83
C ILE A 60 -1.81 -4.84 -6.09
N ARG A 61 -1.92 -5.93 -5.35
CA ARG A 61 -0.87 -6.94 -5.21
C ARG A 61 -0.33 -7.46 -6.54
N ASP A 62 -1.22 -7.83 -7.47
CA ASP A 62 -0.84 -8.44 -8.74
C ASP A 62 -0.99 -7.49 -9.92
N ARG A 63 -1.22 -6.20 -9.64
CA ARG A 63 -1.48 -5.22 -10.70
C ARG A 63 -0.32 -4.28 -10.97
N TYR A 64 0.62 -4.16 -10.04
CA TYR A 64 1.73 -3.22 -10.14
C TYR A 64 3.04 -3.91 -9.82
N SER A 65 4.13 -3.42 -10.44
CA SER A 65 5.47 -3.87 -10.10
C SER A 65 5.84 -3.42 -8.69
N TYR A 66 6.64 -4.22 -8.00
CA TYR A 66 7.02 -3.88 -6.64
C TYR A 66 8.44 -4.32 -6.35
N VAL A 67 9.01 -3.70 -5.30
CA VAL A 67 10.27 -4.14 -4.70
C VAL A 67 10.10 -4.17 -3.19
N GLU A 68 10.77 -5.10 -2.55
CA GLU A 68 10.83 -5.13 -1.09
C GLU A 68 11.97 -4.22 -0.64
N VAL A 69 11.68 -3.28 0.27
CA VAL A 69 12.67 -2.29 0.73
C VAL A 69 13.04 -2.47 2.19
N ALA A 70 12.30 -3.28 2.94
CA ALA A 70 12.67 -3.60 4.31
C ALA A 70 12.03 -4.91 4.79
#